data_d7ae88b911b9a24e7f73542d0d180574
#
_entry.id   d7ae88b911b9a24e7f73542d0d180574
#
_cell.length_a   1.000
_cell.length_b   1.000
_cell.length_c   1.000
_cell.angle_alpha   90.00
_cell.angle_beta   90.00
_cell.angle_gamma   90.00
#
_symmetry.space_group_name_H-M   'P 1'
#
loop_
_entity.id
_entity.type
_entity.pdbx_description
1 polymer ?
#
loop_
_entity_poly.entity_id
_entity_poly.type
_entity_poly.pdbx_seq_one_letter_code
_entity_poly.pdbx_strand_id
1 'polypeptide(L)'
;MSALTCCVTGHRELPPGRYLEIHSALREEVCRAVEDGYTRFVSGFASGIDLIFAEIVDEFAQENPAVELHAAIPYRGRLKTRDPLFRRLIARCKNVLVYSESYSSHCYFLR
;
A
#
# COMPACT_ATOMS: atom_id res chain seq x y z
N MET A 1 -21.35 7.04 8.33
CA MET A 1 -21.00 6.50 7.01
C MET A 1 -19.62 5.88 7.07
N SER A 2 -19.49 4.67 6.55
CA SER A 2 -18.18 4.02 6.56
C SER A 2 -17.28 4.62 5.49
N ALA A 3 -15.98 4.69 5.78
CA ALA A 3 -15.01 5.12 4.81
C ALA A 3 -14.89 4.07 3.70
N LEU A 4 -14.72 4.54 2.46
CA LEU A 4 -14.44 3.64 1.34
C LEU A 4 -12.98 3.21 1.41
N THR A 5 -12.73 1.94 1.16
CA THR A 5 -11.42 1.34 1.27
C THR A 5 -10.94 0.82 -0.08
N CYS A 6 -9.72 1.15 -0.43
CA CYS A 6 -9.05 0.68 -1.63
C CYS A 6 -7.85 -0.16 -1.25
N CYS A 7 -7.71 -1.33 -1.87
CA CYS A 7 -6.59 -2.22 -1.64
C CYS A 7 -5.87 -2.48 -2.94
N VAL A 8 -4.59 -2.83 -2.84
CA VAL A 8 -3.82 -3.23 -4.02
C VAL A 8 -3.16 -4.57 -3.77
N THR A 9 -3.10 -5.38 -4.79
CA THR A 9 -2.26 -6.57 -4.83
C THR A 9 -1.51 -6.56 -6.16
N GLY A 10 -0.25 -6.96 -6.14
CA GLY A 10 0.56 -6.94 -7.34
C GLY A 10 1.74 -7.86 -7.22
N HIS A 11 2.51 -7.92 -8.29
CA HIS A 11 3.69 -8.75 -8.34
C HIS A 11 4.82 -8.15 -7.52
N ARG A 12 5.60 -9.01 -6.88
CA ARG A 12 6.75 -8.59 -6.09
C ARG A 12 7.87 -8.05 -6.97
N GLU A 13 7.99 -8.59 -8.16
CA GLU A 13 9.03 -8.19 -9.10
C GLU A 13 8.43 -7.33 -10.19
N LEU A 14 9.12 -6.25 -10.52
CA LEU A 14 8.71 -5.36 -11.60
C LEU A 14 9.53 -5.67 -12.84
N PRO A 15 8.90 -5.66 -14.03
CA PRO A 15 9.66 -5.82 -15.26
C PRO A 15 10.71 -4.72 -15.39
N PRO A 16 11.94 -5.06 -15.81
CA PRO A 16 12.98 -4.05 -16.00
C PRO A 16 12.53 -2.96 -16.95
N GLY A 17 12.81 -1.71 -16.59
CA GLY A 17 12.50 -0.57 -17.44
C GLY A 17 11.07 -0.11 -17.46
N ARG A 18 10.19 -0.73 -16.66
CA ARG A 18 8.77 -0.39 -16.64
C ARG A 18 8.34 0.35 -15.37
N TYR A 19 9.27 0.69 -14.52
CA TYR A 19 8.96 1.32 -13.25
C TYR A 19 8.13 2.61 -13.42
N LEU A 20 8.57 3.49 -14.31
CA LEU A 20 7.88 4.79 -14.50
C LEU A 20 6.47 4.61 -15.04
N GLU A 21 6.27 3.66 -15.96
CA GLU A 21 4.94 3.38 -16.48
C GLU A 21 4.01 2.87 -15.41
N ILE A 22 4.50 1.94 -14.59
CA ILE A 22 3.72 1.35 -13.51
C ILE A 22 3.41 2.41 -12.45
N HIS A 23 4.39 3.21 -12.11
CA HIS A 23 4.20 4.29 -11.14
C HIS A 23 3.12 5.26 -11.62
N SER A 24 3.20 5.69 -12.88
CA SER A 24 2.20 6.59 -13.46
C SER A 24 0.81 5.99 -13.45
N ALA A 25 0.69 4.72 -13.84
CA ALA A 25 -0.61 4.06 -13.89
C ALA A 25 -1.23 3.93 -12.49
N LEU A 26 -0.41 3.57 -11.50
CA LEU A 26 -0.88 3.49 -10.12
C LEU A 26 -1.28 4.86 -9.59
N ARG A 27 -0.51 5.89 -9.91
CA ARG A 27 -0.82 7.23 -9.46
C ARG A 27 -2.18 7.69 -10.00
N GLU A 28 -2.46 7.40 -11.27
CA GLU A 28 -3.75 7.72 -11.86
C GLU A 28 -4.89 6.98 -11.15
N GLU A 29 -4.68 5.70 -10.84
CA GLU A 29 -5.70 4.91 -10.16
C GLU A 29 -5.97 5.44 -8.75
N VAL A 30 -4.91 5.78 -8.01
CA VAL A 30 -5.07 6.36 -6.67
C VAL A 30 -5.77 7.71 -6.76
N CYS A 31 -5.40 8.54 -7.73
CA CYS A 31 -6.03 9.84 -7.93
C CYS A 31 -7.52 9.68 -8.17
N ARG A 32 -7.91 8.75 -9.05
CA ARG A 32 -9.32 8.47 -9.31
C ARG A 32 -10.05 8.00 -8.07
N ALA A 33 -9.42 7.12 -7.30
CA ALA A 33 -10.02 6.62 -6.07
C ALA A 33 -10.26 7.76 -5.08
N VAL A 34 -9.30 8.66 -4.93
CA VAL A 34 -9.46 9.82 -4.05
C VAL A 34 -10.61 10.70 -4.54
N GLU A 35 -10.70 10.93 -5.84
CA GLU A 35 -11.80 11.72 -6.43
C GLU A 35 -13.15 11.05 -6.20
N ASP A 36 -13.18 9.72 -6.18
CA ASP A 36 -14.41 8.95 -5.96
C ASP A 36 -14.78 8.84 -4.48
N GLY A 37 -14.01 9.45 -3.60
CA GLY A 37 -14.32 9.49 -2.18
C GLY A 37 -13.66 8.41 -1.34
N TYR A 38 -12.73 7.66 -1.89
CA TYR A 38 -11.97 6.68 -1.12
C TYR A 38 -11.00 7.41 -0.20
N THR A 39 -11.00 7.01 1.06
CA THR A 39 -10.14 7.64 2.07
C THR A 39 -9.16 6.68 2.72
N ARG A 40 -9.46 5.39 2.68
CA ARG A 40 -8.63 4.38 3.33
C ARG A 40 -7.96 3.52 2.27
N PHE A 41 -6.63 3.52 2.28
CA PHE A 41 -5.85 2.78 1.29
C PHE A 41 -4.99 1.75 2.00
N VAL A 42 -5.14 0.49 1.63
CA VAL A 42 -4.49 -0.63 2.33
C VAL A 42 -3.44 -1.26 1.42
N SER A 43 -2.22 -1.38 1.92
CA SER A 43 -1.13 -2.03 1.21
C SER A 43 -0.62 -3.22 2.02
N GLY A 44 -0.29 -4.30 1.32
CA GLY A 44 0.32 -5.48 1.92
C GLY A 44 1.81 -5.33 2.20
N PHE A 45 2.40 -4.26 1.70
CA PHE A 45 3.82 -3.93 1.92
C PHE A 45 4.79 -5.00 1.42
N ALA A 46 4.37 -5.78 0.44
CA ALA A 46 5.31 -6.62 -0.29
C ALA A 46 6.19 -5.72 -1.16
N SER A 47 7.38 -6.19 -1.49
CA SER A 47 8.25 -5.42 -2.38
C SER A 47 7.60 -5.24 -3.75
N GLY A 48 8.03 -4.23 -4.49
CA GLY A 48 7.48 -3.94 -5.80
C GLY A 48 6.23 -3.07 -5.73
N ILE A 49 5.15 -3.51 -6.35
CA ILE A 49 3.94 -2.70 -6.54
C ILE A 49 3.33 -2.25 -5.22
N ASP A 50 3.32 -3.11 -4.21
CA ASP A 50 2.73 -2.74 -2.92
C ASP A 50 3.43 -1.53 -2.30
N LEU A 51 4.75 -1.47 -2.37
CA LEU A 51 5.50 -0.34 -1.83
C LEU A 51 5.35 0.92 -2.69
N ILE A 52 5.28 0.76 -4.00
CA ILE A 52 5.02 1.90 -4.90
C ILE A 52 3.65 2.50 -4.59
N PHE A 53 2.65 1.65 -4.43
CA PHE A 53 1.31 2.08 -4.07
C PHE A 53 1.32 2.83 -2.74
N ALA A 54 1.98 2.27 -1.72
CA ALA A 54 2.05 2.90 -0.41
C ALA A 54 2.71 4.28 -0.47
N GLU A 55 3.77 4.40 -1.27
CA GLU A 55 4.46 5.67 -1.44
C GLU A 55 3.56 6.72 -2.09
N ILE A 56 2.82 6.31 -3.13
CA ILE A 56 1.88 7.21 -3.81
C ILE A 56 0.78 7.66 -2.86
N VAL A 57 0.21 6.73 -2.10
CA VAL A 57 -0.84 7.06 -1.13
C VAL A 57 -0.31 8.04 -0.08
N ASP A 58 0.91 7.82 0.39
CA ASP A 58 1.51 8.73 1.37
C ASP A 58 1.65 10.15 0.81
N GLU A 59 2.01 10.29 -0.46
CA GLU A 59 2.07 11.59 -1.11
C GLU A 59 0.71 12.29 -1.10
N PHE A 60 -0.35 11.56 -1.44
CA PHE A 60 -1.70 12.12 -1.39
C PHE A 60 -2.12 12.45 0.03
N ALA A 61 -1.74 11.63 1.01
CA ALA A 61 -2.07 11.85 2.40
C ALA A 61 -1.42 13.12 2.96
N GLN A 62 -0.25 13.48 2.47
CA GLN A 62 0.42 14.70 2.89
C GLN A 62 -0.34 15.94 2.45
N GLU A 63 -1.05 15.88 1.34
CA GLU A 63 -1.82 17.00 0.81
C GLU A 63 -3.28 16.97 1.23
N ASN A 64 -3.79 15.79 1.58
CA ASN A 64 -5.19 15.60 1.92
C ASN A 64 -5.33 14.81 3.22
N PRO A 65 -5.65 15.48 4.33
CA PRO A 65 -5.74 14.80 5.63
C PRO A 65 -6.78 13.69 5.72
N ALA A 66 -7.75 13.66 4.80
CA ALA A 66 -8.74 12.60 4.79
C ALA A 66 -8.19 11.28 4.26
N VAL A 67 -7.08 11.32 3.51
CA VAL A 67 -6.48 10.11 2.94
C VAL A 67 -5.61 9.44 3.99
N GLU A 68 -5.83 8.15 4.19
CA GLU A 68 -5.10 7.35 5.19
C GLU A 68 -4.44 6.16 4.54
N LEU A 69 -3.19 5.93 4.88
CA LEU A 69 -2.47 4.72 4.48
C LEU A 69 -2.54 3.71 5.63
N HIS A 70 -2.90 2.49 5.31
CA HIS A 70 -2.95 1.39 6.26
C HIS A 70 -2.10 0.24 5.74
N ALA A 71 -1.45 -0.47 6.64
CA ALA A 71 -0.67 -1.64 6.29
C ALA A 71 -1.39 -2.90 6.73
N ALA A 72 -1.47 -3.88 5.83
CA ALA A 72 -2.02 -5.20 6.12
C ALA A 72 -0.90 -6.21 5.92
N ILE A 73 -0.11 -6.43 6.95
CA ILE A 73 1.09 -7.25 6.87
C ILE A 73 0.70 -8.72 6.99
N PRO A 74 1.02 -9.57 6.01
CA PRO A 74 0.58 -10.97 6.04
C PRO A 74 1.19 -11.76 7.18
N TYR A 75 2.40 -11.46 7.60
CA TYR A 75 3.02 -12.14 8.73
C TYR A 75 4.04 -11.22 9.40
N ARG A 76 4.24 -11.45 10.69
CA ARG A 76 5.04 -10.56 11.53
C ARG A 76 6.49 -10.42 11.06
N GLY A 77 7.07 -11.47 10.51
CA GLY A 77 8.46 -11.42 10.05
C GLY A 77 8.72 -10.36 9.00
N ARG A 78 7.70 -9.96 8.27
CA ARG A 78 7.84 -8.90 7.26
C ARG A 78 8.24 -7.57 7.87
N LEU A 79 7.88 -7.32 9.12
CA LEU A 79 8.21 -6.08 9.82
C LEU A 79 9.71 -5.97 10.16
N LYS A 80 10.47 -7.04 9.99
CA LYS A 80 11.90 -7.05 10.29
C LYS A 80 12.75 -6.58 9.11
N THR A 81 12.15 -6.21 8.00
CA THR A 81 12.90 -5.76 6.83
C THR A 81 13.72 -4.52 7.15
N ARG A 82 14.86 -4.41 6.50
CA ARG A 82 15.75 -3.24 6.63
C ARG A 82 15.58 -2.23 5.51
N ASP A 83 14.65 -2.49 4.60
CA ASP A 83 14.38 -1.57 3.49
C ASP A 83 13.98 -0.19 4.04
N PRO A 84 14.74 0.88 3.75
CA PRO A 84 14.43 2.20 4.29
C PRO A 84 13.06 2.72 3.84
N LEU A 85 12.66 2.41 2.61
CA LEU A 85 11.36 2.83 2.11
C LEU A 85 10.23 2.16 2.90
N PHE A 86 10.34 0.85 3.11
CA PHE A 86 9.37 0.11 3.91
C PHE A 86 9.24 0.73 5.31
N ARG A 87 10.38 0.96 5.96
CA ARG A 87 10.39 1.47 7.33
C ARG A 87 9.81 2.87 7.41
N ARG A 88 10.12 3.71 6.45
CA ARG A 88 9.56 5.06 6.41
C ARG A 88 8.04 5.02 6.24
N LEU A 89 7.56 4.20 5.32
CA LEU A 89 6.13 4.13 5.02
C LEU A 89 5.33 3.48 6.15
N ILE A 90 5.89 2.46 6.81
CA ILE A 90 5.23 1.86 7.97
C ILE A 90 5.00 2.90 9.06
N ALA A 91 5.96 3.78 9.28
CA ALA A 91 5.83 4.83 10.29
C ALA A 91 4.76 5.85 9.93
N ARG A 92 4.39 5.95 8.65
CA ARG A 92 3.36 6.88 8.18
C ARG A 92 1.96 6.27 8.21
N CYS A 93 1.85 4.97 8.42
CA CYS A 93 0.55 4.31 8.40
C CYS A 93 -0.31 4.71 9.57
N LYS A 94 -1.59 4.90 9.32
CA LYS A 94 -2.60 5.14 10.35
C LYS A 94 -2.74 3.90 11.24
N ASN A 95 -2.77 2.73 10.61
CA ASN A 95 -2.82 1.44 11.31
C ASN A 95 -1.91 0.45 10.62
N VAL A 96 -1.32 -0.44 11.41
CA VAL A 96 -0.53 -1.56 10.91
C VAL A 96 -1.14 -2.81 11.50
N LEU A 97 -1.73 -3.66 10.64
CA LEU A 97 -2.33 -4.91 11.06
C LEU A 97 -1.46 -6.07 10.61
N VAL A 98 -1.24 -7.03 11.51
CA VAL A 98 -0.51 -8.25 11.19
C VAL A 98 -1.51 -9.40 11.27
N TYR A 99 -1.76 -10.05 10.14
CA TYR A 99 -2.79 -11.07 10.08
C TYR A 99 -2.34 -12.42 10.61
N SER A 100 -1.04 -12.67 10.63
CA SER A 100 -0.52 -13.96 11.08
C SER A 100 0.90 -13.77 11.58
N GLU A 101 1.34 -14.67 12.44
CA GLU A 101 2.73 -14.69 12.88
C GLU A 101 3.63 -15.30 11.82
N SER A 102 3.07 -16.10 10.92
CA SER A 102 3.76 -16.66 9.78
C SER A 102 2.91 -16.47 8.55
N TYR A 103 3.52 -16.61 7.37
CA TYR A 103 2.80 -16.47 6.12
C TYR A 103 1.58 -17.39 6.08
N SER A 104 0.47 -16.85 5.59
CA SER A 104 -0.78 -17.59 5.47
C SER A 104 -1.38 -17.37 4.10
N SER A 105 -1.93 -18.45 3.51
CA SER A 105 -2.64 -18.36 2.25
C SER A 105 -3.96 -17.58 2.37
N HIS A 106 -4.37 -17.26 3.58
CA HIS A 106 -5.56 -16.44 3.80
C HIS A 106 -5.31 -14.96 3.60
N CYS A 107 -4.05 -14.56 3.48
CA CYS A 107 -3.71 -13.16 3.26
C CYS A 107 -3.80 -12.84 1.78
N TYR A 108 -4.88 -12.20 1.40
CA TYR A 108 -5.10 -11.78 0.03
C TYR A 108 -5.81 -10.43 0.02
N PHE A 109 -5.79 -9.79 -1.14
CA PHE A 109 -6.31 -8.45 -1.28
C PHE A 109 -7.29 -8.34 -2.42
N LEU A 110 -8.14 -7.34 -2.34
CA LEU A 110 -9.03 -7.01 -3.43
C LEU A 110 -8.26 -6.46 -4.62
N ARG A 111 -8.74 -6.70 -5.77
CA ARG A 111 -8.13 -6.23 -7.00
C ARG A 111 -8.96 -5.14 -7.65
#